data_0eccf7d01037e60dca94039c98e015d4
#
_entry.id   0eccf7d01037e60dca94039c98e015d4
#
_cell.length_a   1.000
_cell.length_b   1.000
_cell.length_c   1.000
_cell.angle_alpha   90.00
_cell.angle_beta   90.00
_cell.angle_gamma   90.00
#
_symmetry.space_group_name_H-M   'P 1'
#
loop_
_entity.id
_entity.type
_entity.pdbx_description
1 polymer ?
#
loop_
_entity_poly.entity_id
_entity_poly.type
_entity_poly.pdbx_seq_one_letter_code
_entity_poly.pdbx_strand_id
1 'polypeptide(L)'
;EVNYFDSYFNYSLDYDLTNKRFRPDEGFRNIFQQELPVISDNYEIINSFESTRYQKISEMVTKVSFYGKAVNSLGNEDVRISKRLFMPSSKLRGFESGKIGPVENNDYIGGNYISALNFSATLPKLLPSFQNIDFSLFVDAANVWGVDYDSAIDDNNKIRSSTGVAMDLLTPIGPLNFSLSQPITKNSTDKTESFRFNLGTTF
;
A
#
# COMPACT_ATOMS: atom_id res chain seq x y z
N GLU A 1 -2.21 32.66 4.53
CA GLU A 1 -2.86 31.45 3.98
C GLU A 1 -2.77 31.54 2.46
N VAL A 2 -2.16 30.53 1.84
CA VAL A 2 -2.15 30.40 0.38
C VAL A 2 -3.34 29.50 0.04
N ASN A 3 -4.31 30.05 -0.67
CA ASN A 3 -5.46 29.30 -1.16
C ASN A 3 -5.09 28.70 -2.52
N TYR A 4 -5.16 27.39 -2.67
CA TYR A 4 -5.01 26.70 -3.94
C TYR A 4 -6.38 26.31 -4.48
N PHE A 5 -6.57 26.47 -5.78
CA PHE A 5 -7.73 25.96 -6.50
C PHE A 5 -7.29 24.82 -7.42
N ASP A 6 -7.85 23.63 -7.19
CA ASP A 6 -7.52 22.44 -7.97
C ASP A 6 -8.78 21.74 -8.44
N SER A 7 -8.86 21.45 -9.72
CA SER A 7 -9.90 20.64 -10.35
C SER A 7 -9.24 19.49 -11.11
N TYR A 8 -9.70 18.27 -10.87
CA TYR A 8 -9.12 17.04 -11.43
C TYR A 8 -10.18 16.22 -12.12
N PHE A 9 -9.75 15.52 -13.16
CA PHE A 9 -10.49 14.43 -13.78
C PHE A 9 -9.87 13.11 -13.34
N ASN A 10 -10.66 12.26 -12.65
CA ASN A 10 -10.22 10.97 -12.16
C ASN A 10 -10.92 9.85 -12.94
N TYR A 11 -10.16 8.85 -13.37
CA TYR A 11 -10.73 7.61 -13.89
C TYR A 11 -9.99 6.39 -13.37
N SER A 12 -10.70 5.27 -13.39
CA SER A 12 -10.18 3.96 -12.98
C SER A 12 -10.56 2.91 -14.01
N LEU A 13 -9.58 2.10 -14.39
CA LEU A 13 -9.76 0.89 -15.19
C LEU A 13 -9.54 -0.31 -14.29
N ASP A 14 -10.58 -1.10 -14.09
CA ASP A 14 -10.56 -2.29 -13.24
C ASP A 14 -10.82 -3.53 -14.10
N TYR A 15 -9.82 -4.40 -14.18
CA TYR A 15 -9.89 -5.66 -14.90
C TYR A 15 -9.79 -6.82 -13.91
N ASP A 16 -10.94 -7.41 -13.59
CA ASP A 16 -11.09 -8.43 -12.58
C ASP A 16 -11.48 -9.78 -13.21
N LEU A 17 -10.59 -10.76 -13.10
CA LEU A 17 -10.77 -12.16 -13.47
C LEU A 17 -10.61 -13.09 -12.26
N THR A 18 -10.91 -12.60 -11.07
CA THR A 18 -10.96 -13.46 -9.88
C THR A 18 -12.19 -14.36 -9.91
N ASN A 19 -12.05 -15.57 -9.40
CA ASN A 19 -13.14 -16.55 -9.40
C ASN A 19 -14.26 -16.24 -8.38
N LYS A 20 -14.01 -15.38 -7.41
CA LYS A 20 -14.96 -14.97 -6.35
C LYS A 20 -14.77 -13.51 -5.98
N ARG A 21 -15.87 -12.82 -5.72
CA ARG A 21 -15.82 -11.44 -5.24
C ARG A 21 -15.25 -11.31 -3.81
N PHE A 22 -15.56 -12.26 -2.95
CA PHE A 22 -15.05 -12.33 -1.59
C PHE A 22 -14.18 -13.57 -1.44
N ARG A 23 -13.00 -13.38 -0.81
CA ARG A 23 -12.01 -14.45 -0.60
C ARG A 23 -11.68 -15.20 -1.90
N PRO A 24 -11.21 -14.51 -2.94
CA PRO A 24 -10.77 -15.16 -4.15
C PRO A 24 -9.63 -16.12 -3.86
N ASP A 25 -9.64 -17.26 -4.50
CA ASP A 25 -8.61 -18.29 -4.38
C ASP A 25 -7.88 -18.57 -5.70
N GLU A 26 -8.42 -18.04 -6.81
CA GLU A 26 -7.84 -18.14 -8.14
C GLU A 26 -8.11 -16.89 -8.96
N GLY A 27 -7.25 -16.63 -9.95
CA GLY A 27 -7.39 -15.53 -10.89
C GLY A 27 -6.53 -14.33 -10.54
N PHE A 28 -6.83 -13.21 -11.18
CA PHE A 28 -6.10 -11.97 -10.97
C PHE A 28 -7.00 -10.75 -11.15
N ARG A 29 -6.58 -9.64 -10.59
CA ARG A 29 -7.21 -8.33 -10.74
C ARG A 29 -6.15 -7.27 -10.97
N ASN A 30 -6.37 -6.43 -11.98
CA ASN A 30 -5.52 -5.27 -12.26
C ASN A 30 -6.35 -4.00 -12.18
N ILE A 31 -5.85 -3.01 -11.47
CA ILE A 31 -6.49 -1.71 -11.32
C ILE A 31 -5.48 -0.65 -11.76
N PHE A 32 -5.85 0.19 -12.72
CA PHE A 32 -5.12 1.40 -13.08
C PHE A 32 -5.98 2.60 -12.73
N GLN A 33 -5.40 3.59 -12.07
CA GLN A 33 -6.08 4.85 -11.74
C GLN A 33 -5.20 6.01 -12.16
N GLN A 34 -5.83 7.04 -12.71
CA GLN A 34 -5.14 8.27 -13.07
C GLN A 34 -5.97 9.47 -12.65
N GLU A 35 -5.29 10.45 -12.06
CA GLU A 35 -5.80 11.78 -11.75
C GLU A 35 -5.09 12.78 -12.66
N LEU A 36 -5.89 13.45 -13.50
CA LEU A 36 -5.43 14.46 -14.46
C LEU A 36 -5.86 15.84 -13.99
N PRO A 37 -4.94 16.82 -13.89
CA PRO A 37 -5.31 18.19 -13.58
C PRO A 37 -6.09 18.81 -14.75
N VAL A 38 -7.20 19.50 -14.46
CA VAL A 38 -8.01 20.22 -15.46
C VAL A 38 -7.78 21.72 -15.32
N ILE A 39 -8.02 22.27 -14.11
CA ILE A 39 -7.70 23.65 -13.75
C ILE A 39 -7.00 23.56 -12.40
N SER A 40 -5.76 24.00 -12.33
CA SER A 40 -4.95 23.88 -11.12
C SER A 40 -3.91 24.99 -11.09
N ASP A 41 -3.59 25.48 -9.91
CA ASP A 41 -2.49 26.42 -9.70
C ASP A 41 -1.14 25.76 -9.92
N ASN A 42 -1.06 24.43 -9.70
CA ASN A 42 0.09 23.62 -10.03
C ASN A 42 -0.38 22.30 -10.68
N TYR A 43 0.08 22.04 -11.90
CA TYR A 43 -0.37 20.89 -12.70
C TYR A 43 0.42 19.63 -12.31
N GLU A 44 -0.22 18.74 -11.56
CA GLU A 44 0.36 17.48 -11.12
C GLU A 44 -0.49 16.30 -11.62
N ILE A 45 0.15 15.32 -12.23
CA ILE A 45 -0.48 14.06 -12.64
C ILE A 45 -0.18 12.98 -11.62
N ILE A 46 -1.21 12.23 -11.23
CA ILE A 46 -1.05 11.09 -10.33
C ILE A 46 -1.48 9.83 -11.05
N ASN A 47 -0.60 8.84 -11.06
CA ASN A 47 -0.85 7.52 -11.62
C ASN A 47 -0.72 6.47 -10.53
N SER A 48 -1.61 5.48 -10.50
CA SER A 48 -1.45 4.30 -9.67
C SER A 48 -1.79 3.03 -10.45
N PHE A 49 -1.08 1.97 -10.12
CA PHE A 49 -1.32 0.64 -10.65
C PHE A 49 -1.26 -0.38 -9.53
N GLU A 50 -2.25 -1.24 -9.48
CA GLU A 50 -2.29 -2.39 -8.58
C GLU A 50 -2.57 -3.64 -9.37
N SER A 51 -1.76 -4.68 -9.15
CA SER A 51 -1.96 -6.01 -9.73
C SER A 51 -1.96 -7.03 -8.60
N THR A 52 -3.00 -7.82 -8.50
CA THR A 52 -3.13 -8.89 -7.50
C THR A 52 -3.44 -10.20 -8.19
N ARG A 53 -2.68 -11.24 -7.86
CA ARG A 53 -2.89 -12.60 -8.34
C ARG A 53 -3.13 -13.55 -7.19
N TYR A 54 -4.10 -14.41 -7.35
CA TYR A 54 -4.46 -15.49 -6.43
C TYR A 54 -4.20 -16.83 -7.08
N GLN A 55 -3.65 -17.75 -6.31
CA GLN A 55 -3.42 -19.13 -6.76
C GLN A 55 -3.62 -20.09 -5.60
N LYS A 56 -4.50 -21.06 -5.83
CA LYS A 56 -4.70 -22.16 -4.90
C LYS A 56 -3.63 -23.21 -5.13
N ILE A 57 -2.92 -23.59 -4.07
CA ILE A 57 -1.91 -24.63 -4.05
C ILE A 57 -2.30 -25.61 -2.96
N SER A 58 -2.85 -26.77 -3.34
CA SER A 58 -3.48 -27.72 -2.41
C SER A 58 -4.58 -27.04 -1.59
N GLU A 59 -4.46 -26.99 -0.28
CA GLU A 59 -5.41 -26.35 0.64
C GLU A 59 -5.04 -24.91 0.98
N MET A 60 -3.86 -24.43 0.55
CA MET A 60 -3.41 -23.06 0.76
C MET A 60 -3.82 -22.16 -0.39
N VAL A 61 -4.11 -20.90 -0.09
CA VAL A 61 -4.28 -19.86 -1.10
C VAL A 61 -3.12 -18.88 -1.00
N THR A 62 -2.37 -18.75 -2.09
CA THR A 62 -1.31 -17.75 -2.21
C THR A 62 -1.84 -16.49 -2.90
N LYS A 63 -1.41 -15.34 -2.41
CA LYS A 63 -1.70 -14.03 -2.98
C LYS A 63 -0.37 -13.29 -3.20
N VAL A 64 -0.17 -12.80 -4.41
CA VAL A 64 0.91 -11.86 -4.74
C VAL A 64 0.28 -10.57 -5.20
N SER A 65 0.69 -9.45 -4.64
CA SER A 65 0.18 -8.14 -5.01
C SER A 65 1.33 -7.16 -5.22
N PHE A 66 1.29 -6.46 -6.34
CA PHE A 66 2.15 -5.32 -6.62
C PHE A 66 1.30 -4.05 -6.58
N TYR A 67 1.83 -3.00 -5.97
CA TYR A 67 1.25 -1.67 -5.96
C TYR A 67 2.31 -0.63 -6.29
N GLY A 68 2.01 0.27 -7.19
CA GLY A 68 2.84 1.41 -7.54
C GLY A 68 1.99 2.67 -7.67
N LYS A 69 2.49 3.79 -7.14
CA LYS A 69 1.86 5.10 -7.33
C LYS A 69 2.94 6.15 -7.54
N ALA A 70 2.70 7.06 -8.47
CA ALA A 70 3.60 8.15 -8.83
C ALA A 70 2.83 9.46 -8.92
N VAL A 71 3.42 10.53 -8.44
CA VAL A 71 3.00 11.90 -8.69
C VAL A 71 4.12 12.63 -9.40
N ASN A 72 3.80 13.34 -10.47
CA ASN A 72 4.76 14.12 -11.24
C ASN A 72 4.16 15.48 -11.57
N SER A 73 4.98 16.53 -11.47
CA SER A 73 4.63 17.84 -12.00
C SER A 73 4.65 17.81 -13.54
N LEU A 74 3.68 18.43 -14.17
CA LEU A 74 3.62 18.61 -15.63
C LEU A 74 4.26 19.95 -16.07
N GLY A 75 4.66 20.77 -15.10
CA GLY A 75 5.32 22.07 -15.32
C GLY A 75 6.79 22.06 -14.89
N ASN A 76 7.33 23.25 -14.66
CA ASN A 76 8.67 23.44 -14.14
C ASN A 76 8.72 23.57 -12.61
N GLU A 77 7.59 23.40 -11.96
CA GLU A 77 7.46 23.48 -10.51
C GLU A 77 7.59 22.09 -9.89
N ASP A 78 8.07 22.05 -8.65
CA ASP A 78 8.19 20.82 -7.87
C ASP A 78 6.81 20.33 -7.41
N VAL A 79 6.70 19.04 -7.12
CA VAL A 79 5.48 18.47 -6.55
C VAL A 79 5.21 19.08 -5.18
N ARG A 80 4.01 19.62 -4.99
CA ARG A 80 3.59 20.21 -3.71
C ARG A 80 3.64 19.18 -2.57
N ILE A 81 4.06 19.61 -1.40
CA ILE A 81 4.13 18.75 -0.20
C ILE A 81 2.77 18.09 0.08
N SER A 82 1.66 18.79 -0.13
CA SER A 82 0.31 18.27 0.05
C SER A 82 -0.09 17.14 -0.92
N LYS A 83 0.64 16.97 -2.03
CA LYS A 83 0.40 15.94 -3.05
C LYS A 83 1.38 14.78 -2.94
N ARG A 84 2.40 14.87 -2.08
CA ARG A 84 3.37 13.80 -1.89
C ARG A 84 2.71 12.54 -1.34
N LEU A 85 3.28 11.43 -1.70
CA LEU A 85 2.72 10.11 -1.45
C LEU A 85 3.31 9.54 -0.16
N PHE A 86 2.43 8.94 0.63
CA PHE A 86 2.79 8.15 1.81
C PHE A 86 2.37 6.70 1.59
N MET A 87 3.15 5.76 2.13
CA MET A 87 2.83 4.35 2.02
C MET A 87 1.53 4.03 2.75
N PRO A 88 0.52 3.46 2.05
CA PRO A 88 -0.69 2.99 2.70
C PRO A 88 -0.38 1.88 3.71
N SER A 89 -1.01 1.93 4.86
CA SER A 89 -0.81 0.95 5.93
C SER A 89 -1.13 -0.49 5.53
N SER A 90 -2.02 -0.67 4.56
CA SER A 90 -2.38 -1.99 4.01
C SER A 90 -1.30 -2.58 3.09
N LYS A 91 -0.30 -1.79 2.66
CA LYS A 91 0.74 -2.22 1.72
C LYS A 91 2.07 -2.53 2.39
N LEU A 92 2.26 -2.15 3.65
CA LEU A 92 3.46 -2.48 4.42
C LEU A 92 3.09 -2.65 5.90
N ARG A 93 2.96 -3.89 6.34
CA ARG A 93 2.75 -4.24 7.74
C ARG A 93 4.07 -4.16 8.51
N GLY A 94 4.03 -3.95 9.81
CA GLY A 94 5.24 -3.84 10.64
C GLY A 94 5.84 -2.43 10.71
N PHE A 95 5.22 -1.45 10.07
CA PHE A 95 5.64 -0.05 10.09
C PHE A 95 4.45 0.86 10.38
N GLU A 96 4.66 1.90 11.18
CA GLU A 96 3.62 2.90 11.42
C GLU A 96 3.21 3.60 10.12
N SER A 97 1.91 3.88 9.98
CA SER A 97 1.36 4.53 8.77
C SER A 97 1.98 5.90 8.56
N GLY A 98 2.49 6.16 7.34
CA GLY A 98 3.10 7.44 6.98
C GLY A 98 4.43 7.74 7.69
N LYS A 99 5.06 6.76 8.35
CA LYS A 99 6.30 6.93 9.12
C LYS A 99 7.48 6.18 8.51
N ILE A 100 7.51 6.11 7.17
CA ILE A 100 8.64 5.64 6.37
C ILE A 100 8.88 6.59 5.21
N GLY A 101 10.11 6.61 4.69
CA GLY A 101 10.49 7.43 3.53
C GLY A 101 11.31 8.65 3.89
N PRO A 102 11.37 9.66 3.01
CA PRO A 102 12.12 10.88 3.23
C PRO A 102 11.67 11.65 4.47
N VAL A 103 12.64 12.19 5.19
CA VAL A 103 12.43 12.96 6.42
C VAL A 103 13.17 14.29 6.32
N GLU A 104 12.50 15.37 6.65
CA GLU A 104 13.06 16.71 6.78
C GLU A 104 12.70 17.30 8.15
N ASN A 105 13.67 17.82 8.88
CA ASN A 105 13.48 18.43 10.22
C ASN A 105 12.66 17.54 11.18
N ASN A 106 12.87 16.22 11.17
CA ASN A 106 12.14 15.19 11.91
C ASN A 106 10.67 14.95 11.46
N ASP A 107 10.22 15.59 10.39
CA ASP A 107 8.90 15.37 9.81
C ASP A 107 8.99 14.46 8.57
N TYR A 108 8.07 13.51 8.46
CA TYR A 108 7.94 12.68 7.25
C TYR A 108 7.24 13.47 6.18
N ILE A 109 7.92 13.67 5.07
CA ILE A 109 7.44 14.53 3.97
C ILE A 109 6.84 13.76 2.80
N GLY A 110 6.85 12.42 2.87
CA GLY A 110 6.44 11.57 1.76
C GLY A 110 7.42 11.61 0.59
N GLY A 111 7.02 11.02 -0.53
CA GLY A 111 7.81 11.01 -1.76
C GLY A 111 6.95 11.16 -2.99
N ASN A 112 7.58 11.35 -4.14
CA ASN A 112 6.88 11.41 -5.42
C ASN A 112 6.51 10.01 -5.93
N TYR A 113 7.18 8.97 -5.41
CA TYR A 113 6.99 7.59 -5.83
C TYR A 113 6.83 6.66 -4.64
N ILE A 114 5.91 5.72 -4.75
CA ILE A 114 5.77 4.60 -3.81
C ILE A 114 5.62 3.30 -4.58
N SER A 115 6.18 2.23 -4.05
CA SER A 115 5.95 0.88 -4.55
C SER A 115 5.88 -0.11 -3.41
N ALA A 116 5.07 -1.15 -3.57
CA ALA A 116 4.97 -2.25 -2.63
C ALA A 116 4.79 -3.58 -3.37
N LEU A 117 5.39 -4.62 -2.83
CA LEU A 117 5.23 -6.01 -3.22
C LEU A 117 4.81 -6.79 -1.97
N ASN A 118 3.66 -7.42 -2.05
CA ASN A 118 3.11 -8.19 -0.95
C ASN A 118 2.93 -9.65 -1.37
N PHE A 119 3.38 -10.55 -0.53
CA PHE A 119 3.11 -11.98 -0.65
C PHE A 119 2.38 -12.44 0.61
N SER A 120 1.34 -13.24 0.45
CA SER A 120 0.71 -13.95 1.57
C SER A 120 0.29 -15.36 1.18
N ALA A 121 0.31 -16.25 2.14
CA ALA A 121 -0.15 -17.62 2.02
C ALA A 121 -1.17 -17.89 3.13
N THR A 122 -2.44 -18.02 2.75
CA THR A 122 -3.51 -18.41 3.68
C THR A 122 -3.36 -19.90 3.98
N LEU A 123 -3.24 -20.20 5.25
CA LEU A 123 -3.04 -21.57 5.74
C LEU A 123 -4.34 -22.38 5.62
N PRO A 124 -4.23 -23.73 5.53
CA PRO A 124 -5.40 -24.58 5.68
C PRO A 124 -6.13 -24.29 6.98
N LYS A 125 -7.42 -24.57 7.02
CA LYS A 125 -8.27 -24.28 8.19
C LYS A 125 -7.69 -24.88 9.48
N LEU A 126 -7.02 -24.04 10.27
CA LEU A 126 -6.46 -24.42 11.56
C LEU A 126 -7.56 -24.66 12.62
N LEU A 127 -8.69 -23.99 12.46
CA LEU A 127 -9.84 -24.09 13.33
C LEU A 127 -11.08 -24.50 12.52
N PRO A 128 -11.32 -25.80 12.25
CA PRO A 128 -12.40 -26.26 11.38
C PRO A 128 -13.79 -25.83 11.85
N SER A 129 -13.99 -25.64 13.16
CA SER A 129 -15.25 -25.17 13.73
C SER A 129 -15.55 -23.69 13.45
N PHE A 130 -14.56 -22.91 13.01
CA PHE A 130 -14.68 -21.46 12.74
C PHE A 130 -14.43 -21.17 11.25
N GLN A 131 -15.49 -21.27 10.45
CA GLN A 131 -15.44 -21.06 8.99
C GLN A 131 -15.12 -19.62 8.59
N ASN A 132 -15.30 -18.67 9.49
CA ASN A 132 -15.11 -17.24 9.29
C ASN A 132 -13.72 -16.73 9.68
N ILE A 133 -12.81 -17.61 10.14
CA ILE A 133 -11.43 -17.25 10.51
C ILE A 133 -10.46 -17.85 9.51
N ASP A 134 -9.55 -17.03 8.99
CA ASP A 134 -8.42 -17.45 8.18
C ASP A 134 -7.12 -16.94 8.81
N PHE A 135 -6.08 -17.79 8.79
CA PHE A 135 -4.73 -17.43 9.18
C PHE A 135 -3.83 -17.39 7.95
N SER A 136 -2.94 -16.43 7.88
CA SER A 136 -1.98 -16.33 6.81
C SER A 136 -0.59 -15.96 7.30
N LEU A 137 0.42 -16.42 6.58
CA LEU A 137 1.79 -15.93 6.66
C LEU A 137 1.99 -14.88 5.58
N PHE A 138 2.83 -13.89 5.84
CA PHE A 138 3.09 -12.85 4.86
C PHE A 138 4.53 -12.37 4.85
N VAL A 139 4.92 -11.82 3.71
CA VAL A 139 6.13 -11.02 3.51
C VAL A 139 5.73 -9.80 2.70
N ASP A 140 6.08 -8.62 3.21
CA ASP A 140 5.85 -7.34 2.56
C ASP A 140 7.20 -6.67 2.27
N ALA A 141 7.29 -6.03 1.12
CA ALA A 141 8.41 -5.17 0.76
C ALA A 141 7.88 -3.89 0.13
N ALA A 142 8.39 -2.74 0.54
CA ALA A 142 7.91 -1.47 0.02
C ALA A 142 8.97 -0.36 0.11
N ASN A 143 8.75 0.70 -0.66
CA ASN A 143 9.56 1.90 -0.60
C ASN A 143 8.75 3.16 -0.89
N VAL A 144 9.26 4.30 -0.36
CA VAL A 144 8.81 5.67 -0.62
C VAL A 144 10.05 6.48 -0.93
N TRP A 145 10.07 7.16 -2.11
CA TRP A 145 11.23 7.91 -2.56
C TRP A 145 10.83 9.05 -3.51
N GLY A 146 11.84 9.82 -3.94
CA GLY A 146 11.70 10.93 -4.88
C GLY A 146 11.30 12.22 -4.15
N VAL A 147 12.31 13.07 -3.93
CA VAL A 147 12.14 14.44 -3.46
C VAL A 147 12.78 15.33 -4.51
N ASP A 148 12.01 16.24 -5.08
CA ASP A 148 12.40 17.06 -6.24
C ASP A 148 12.82 18.50 -5.87
N TYR A 149 12.43 19.00 -4.69
CA TYR A 149 12.68 20.39 -4.30
C TYR A 149 13.99 20.63 -3.55
N ASP A 150 14.58 19.60 -2.94
CA ASP A 150 15.84 19.70 -2.23
C ASP A 150 16.65 18.39 -2.36
N SER A 151 17.76 18.47 -3.10
CA SER A 151 18.66 17.33 -3.30
C SER A 151 19.49 16.95 -2.05
N ALA A 152 19.47 17.76 -0.99
CA ALA A 152 20.12 17.43 0.27
C ALA A 152 19.31 16.45 1.13
N ILE A 153 18.03 16.27 0.84
CA ILE A 153 17.18 15.32 1.55
C ILE A 153 17.54 13.91 1.12
N ASP A 154 17.81 13.04 2.10
CA ASP A 154 18.05 11.61 1.84
C ASP A 154 16.74 10.92 1.40
N ASP A 155 16.53 10.87 0.11
CA ASP A 155 15.44 10.14 -0.54
C ASP A 155 15.87 8.78 -1.09
N ASN A 156 16.98 8.24 -0.59
CA ASN A 156 17.55 6.97 -1.04
C ASN A 156 16.48 5.88 -1.19
N ASN A 157 16.57 5.17 -2.31
CA ASN A 157 15.71 4.06 -2.66
C ASN A 157 16.02 2.82 -1.78
N LYS A 158 15.72 2.91 -0.48
CA LYS A 158 15.91 1.82 0.48
C LYS A 158 14.63 1.02 0.62
N ILE A 159 14.70 -0.25 0.28
CA ILE A 159 13.58 -1.18 0.44
C ILE A 159 13.41 -1.50 1.93
N ARG A 160 12.19 -1.28 2.43
CA ARG A 160 11.73 -1.76 3.74
C ARG A 160 11.04 -3.08 3.55
N SER A 161 11.24 -4.00 4.45
CA SER A 161 10.55 -5.29 4.39
C SER A 161 10.18 -5.79 5.78
N SER A 162 9.13 -6.58 5.81
CA SER A 162 8.61 -7.21 7.03
C SER A 162 8.03 -8.58 6.73
N THR A 163 7.89 -9.37 7.77
CA THR A 163 7.21 -10.67 7.74
C THR A 163 6.34 -10.82 8.98
N GLY A 164 5.41 -11.75 8.94
CA GLY A 164 4.57 -12.00 10.09
C GLY A 164 3.42 -12.94 9.82
N VAL A 165 2.50 -12.93 10.77
CA VAL A 165 1.26 -13.68 10.70
C VAL A 165 0.07 -12.74 10.71
N ALA A 166 -0.97 -13.07 9.98
CA ALA A 166 -2.23 -12.32 9.99
C ALA A 166 -3.41 -13.27 10.24
N MET A 167 -4.47 -12.71 10.80
CA MET A 167 -5.73 -13.36 11.03
C MET A 167 -6.84 -12.50 10.46
N ASP A 168 -7.61 -13.05 9.55
CA ASP A 168 -8.79 -12.43 8.97
C ASP A 168 -10.04 -13.06 9.59
N LEU A 169 -10.85 -12.23 10.24
CA LEU A 169 -12.11 -12.63 10.83
C LEU A 169 -13.28 -11.95 10.11
N LEU A 170 -14.12 -12.74 9.44
CA LEU A 170 -15.33 -12.22 8.82
C LEU A 170 -16.45 -12.11 9.87
N THR A 171 -16.91 -10.89 10.12
CA THR A 171 -18.00 -10.61 11.06
C THR A 171 -19.21 -9.99 10.36
N PRO A 172 -20.40 -9.97 10.97
CA PRO A 172 -21.58 -9.31 10.41
C PRO A 172 -21.41 -7.79 10.19
N ILE A 173 -20.50 -7.15 10.91
CA ILE A 173 -20.19 -5.71 10.77
C ILE A 173 -19.05 -5.44 9.76
N GLY A 174 -18.51 -6.49 9.17
CA GLY A 174 -17.41 -6.41 8.19
C GLY A 174 -16.19 -7.25 8.58
N PRO A 175 -15.19 -7.35 7.68
CA PRO A 175 -13.96 -8.07 7.97
C PRO A 175 -13.13 -7.33 9.01
N LEU A 176 -12.59 -8.08 9.97
CA LEU A 176 -11.59 -7.65 10.93
C LEU A 176 -10.26 -8.30 10.55
N ASN A 177 -9.21 -7.52 10.51
CA ASN A 177 -7.88 -8.01 10.23
C ASN A 177 -6.95 -7.69 11.41
N PHE A 178 -6.20 -8.70 11.85
CA PHE A 178 -5.17 -8.60 12.87
C PHE A 178 -3.86 -9.04 12.26
N SER A 179 -2.76 -8.33 12.54
CA SER A 179 -1.44 -8.77 12.13
C SER A 179 -0.41 -8.57 13.23
N LEU A 180 0.46 -9.57 13.35
CA LEU A 180 1.68 -9.51 14.15
C LEU A 180 2.85 -9.54 13.18
N SER A 181 3.70 -8.52 13.23
CA SER A 181 4.70 -8.21 12.22
C SER A 181 6.07 -7.99 12.83
N GLN A 182 7.09 -8.44 12.12
CA GLN A 182 8.49 -8.20 12.43
C GLN A 182 9.18 -7.55 11.23
N PRO A 183 9.72 -6.32 11.34
CA PRO A 183 10.55 -5.73 10.30
C PRO A 183 11.82 -6.55 10.04
N ILE A 184 12.16 -6.76 8.77
CA ILE A 184 13.40 -7.43 8.32
C ILE A 184 14.43 -6.36 7.93
N THR A 185 14.03 -5.42 7.07
CA THR A 185 14.86 -4.29 6.65
C THR A 185 14.13 -2.97 6.92
N LYS A 186 14.85 -2.00 7.48
CA LYS A 186 14.33 -0.66 7.77
C LYS A 186 15.44 0.39 7.69
N ASN A 187 15.08 1.65 7.56
CA ASN A 187 15.99 2.77 7.78
C ASN A 187 15.99 3.17 9.28
N SER A 188 17.00 3.90 9.69
CA SER A 188 17.12 4.41 11.08
C SER A 188 16.00 5.38 11.48
N THR A 189 15.45 6.10 10.50
CA THR A 189 14.36 7.05 10.69
C THR A 189 12.98 6.41 10.69
N ASP A 190 12.84 5.16 10.20
CA ASP A 190 11.54 4.51 10.08
C ASP A 190 10.97 4.13 11.46
N LYS A 191 9.67 4.36 11.66
CA LYS A 191 8.96 3.89 12.84
C LYS A 191 8.24 2.59 12.57
N THR A 192 8.36 1.66 13.51
CA THR A 192 7.83 0.30 13.37
C THR A 192 6.76 0.02 14.41
N GLU A 193 5.78 -0.82 14.04
CA GLU A 193 4.77 -1.36 14.94
C GLU A 193 4.68 -2.88 14.79
N SER A 194 4.58 -3.61 15.90
CA SER A 194 4.51 -5.07 15.86
C SER A 194 3.09 -5.62 15.73
N PHE A 195 2.10 -4.86 16.13
CA PHE A 195 0.70 -5.26 16.10
C PHE A 195 -0.14 -4.21 15.37
N ARG A 196 -1.02 -4.68 14.49
CA ARG A 196 -2.00 -3.83 13.80
C ARG A 196 -3.37 -4.49 13.80
N PHE A 197 -4.39 -3.66 13.99
CA PHE A 197 -5.79 -4.00 13.86
C PHE A 197 -6.45 -3.10 12.81
N ASN A 198 -7.19 -3.69 11.88
CA ASN A 198 -7.98 -2.95 10.89
C ASN A 198 -9.41 -3.49 10.85
N LEU A 199 -10.36 -2.56 10.69
CA LEU A 199 -11.77 -2.84 10.50
C LEU A 199 -12.15 -2.50 9.05
N GLY A 200 -12.81 -3.41 8.35
CA GLY A 200 -13.39 -3.15 7.03
C GLY A 200 -12.46 -3.33 5.84
N THR A 201 -11.21 -3.79 6.02
CA THR A 201 -10.27 -4.08 4.94
C THR A 201 -9.65 -5.45 5.11
N THR A 202 -9.71 -6.27 4.06
CA THR A 202 -8.82 -7.43 3.91
C THR A 202 -7.54 -6.97 3.20
N PHE A 203 -6.39 -7.38 3.68
CA PHE A 203 -5.11 -7.09 3.04
C PHE A 203 -4.92 -7.87 1.74
#